data_6a8ef960c287b3eedeb06a4dfb08c734
#
_entry.id   6a8ef960c287b3eedeb06a4dfb08c734
#
_cell.length_a   1.000
_cell.length_b   1.000
_cell.length_c   1.000
_cell.angle_alpha   90.00
_cell.angle_beta   90.00
_cell.angle_gamma   90.00
#
_symmetry.space_group_name_H-M   'P 1'
#
loop_
_entity.id
_entity.type
_entity.pdbx_description
1 polymer ?
#
loop_
_entity_poly.entity_id
_entity_poly.type
_entity_poly.pdbx_seq_one_letter_code
_entity_poly.pdbx_strand_id
1 'polypeptide(L)'
;MTLRGIRLLGLRHGNAEIWHEVGFVFRDPDWFTPQPLIERLEHEQHADGFDIRIDAHIPVQPPIQVHIRIQGSAHGRVRYEASAVAQGDIPTNRSGICVMHPLDAVDHSVTVTHADGRESHSTFPRRIAPWPPFMSVQAIRHEWTPGAWAECRLEGDVFELEDQRNNADASFKTYNRSNMMPRPYRLRAGQTLTQAADLRLVDHEANTERVQVAVQKAPDVSPATPASRPAFSIGIGISPSDCHASESVLLRLSELRPGHLHLHLESPDQAVHWPGLRALLLASHAKLRVDVAMGNAEPRTALNGLAVALRKAGLQAEAVAIFPSTPSGIGAAQEAFPDCPVGGGTLHFFTQLNRAEDLGELDFLSFTTSALVHGADDDAIMQGLRSLPFMLETLSARYPGVPVRIGPSAIPARASPIGGQPESDGTRRLALAQRDPRTRALFGAAWAVGYLAHLQSAGLQSVTLMQLQGHCGLLQGDEALPVPAWFVLQAFQGAQQMGVLSGLPDGTCGLHVRTHAGRQCWVANLSSRAQALDIAQTFDGCLGADVMDEASIRYSGSKPPWRTVNIAENAKTFDLAPYAVLRVRT
;
A
#
# COMPACT_ATOMS: atom_id res chain seq x y z
N MET A 1 1.18 -23.00 -3.97
CA MET A 1 1.12 -22.65 -2.54
C MET A 1 2.50 -22.70 -1.91
N THR A 2 2.75 -21.86 -0.88
CA THR A 2 4.03 -21.75 -0.19
C THR A 2 3.78 -21.65 1.31
N LEU A 3 4.52 -22.42 2.11
CA LEU A 3 4.55 -22.25 3.56
C LEU A 3 5.59 -21.19 3.92
N ARG A 4 5.16 -20.15 4.66
CA ARG A 4 6.05 -19.09 5.18
C ARG A 4 5.80 -18.90 6.68
N GLY A 5 6.74 -19.35 7.50
CA GLY A 5 6.51 -19.44 8.94
C GLY A 5 5.34 -20.39 9.23
N ILE A 6 4.32 -19.86 9.91
CA ILE A 6 3.09 -20.60 10.22
C ILE A 6 1.93 -20.29 9.27
N ARG A 7 2.19 -19.61 8.15
CA ARG A 7 1.18 -19.17 7.18
C ARG A 7 1.31 -19.92 5.87
N LEU A 8 0.19 -20.28 5.28
CA LEU A 8 0.10 -20.89 3.96
C LEU A 8 -0.36 -19.83 2.95
N LEU A 9 0.42 -19.57 1.92
CA LEU A 9 0.21 -18.51 0.95
C LEU A 9 -0.02 -19.07 -0.46
N GLY A 10 -0.77 -18.32 -1.27
CA GLY A 10 -0.92 -18.55 -2.70
C GLY A 10 -1.57 -19.89 -3.03
N LEU A 11 -2.77 -20.15 -2.47
CA LEU A 11 -3.55 -21.33 -2.80
C LEU A 11 -4.19 -21.12 -4.16
N ARG A 12 -3.72 -21.87 -5.15
CA ARG A 12 -4.09 -21.69 -6.57
C ARG A 12 -4.68 -22.96 -7.16
N HIS A 13 -5.56 -22.77 -8.14
CA HIS A 13 -5.97 -23.79 -9.09
C HIS A 13 -5.58 -23.32 -10.50
N GLY A 14 -4.66 -24.03 -11.14
CA GLY A 14 -4.01 -23.53 -12.34
C GLY A 14 -3.33 -22.17 -12.08
N ASN A 15 -3.67 -21.17 -12.87
CA ASN A 15 -3.13 -19.80 -12.71
C ASN A 15 -3.99 -18.91 -11.80
N ALA A 16 -5.21 -19.32 -11.46
CA ALA A 16 -6.10 -18.53 -10.61
C ALA A 16 -5.75 -18.68 -9.13
N GLU A 17 -5.60 -17.56 -8.43
CA GLU A 17 -5.46 -17.53 -6.98
C GLU A 17 -6.86 -17.58 -6.35
N ILE A 18 -7.09 -18.57 -5.48
CA ILE A 18 -8.38 -18.81 -4.83
C ILE A 18 -8.39 -18.21 -3.42
N TRP A 19 -7.32 -18.44 -2.68
CA TRP A 19 -7.06 -17.81 -1.38
C TRP A 19 -5.64 -17.29 -1.36
N HIS A 20 -5.52 -16.06 -0.94
CA HIS A 20 -4.23 -15.39 -0.87
C HIS A 20 -3.38 -15.92 0.28
N GLU A 21 -3.98 -16.07 1.46
CA GLU A 21 -3.29 -16.54 2.66
C GLU A 21 -4.29 -17.17 3.65
N VAL A 22 -3.81 -18.17 4.40
CA VAL A 22 -4.42 -18.63 5.65
C VAL A 22 -3.36 -18.79 6.72
N GLY A 23 -3.64 -18.31 7.94
CA GLY A 23 -2.69 -18.39 9.04
C GLY A 23 -3.28 -18.00 10.39
N PHE A 24 -2.56 -18.34 11.45
CA PHE A 24 -2.88 -17.89 12.80
C PHE A 24 -2.17 -16.58 13.10
N VAL A 25 -2.88 -15.62 13.67
CA VAL A 25 -2.39 -14.28 13.98
C VAL A 25 -2.65 -13.98 15.45
N PHE A 26 -1.66 -13.40 16.11
CA PHE A 26 -1.79 -12.73 17.39
C PHE A 26 -1.44 -11.26 17.23
N ARG A 27 -2.26 -10.37 17.83
CA ARG A 27 -1.97 -8.93 17.88
C ARG A 27 -2.07 -8.45 19.32
N ASP A 28 -1.05 -7.76 19.76
CA ASP A 28 -1.02 -7.17 21.09
C ASP A 28 -1.99 -5.96 21.19
N PRO A 29 -2.12 -5.30 22.37
CA PRO A 29 -2.97 -4.13 22.55
C PRO A 29 -2.63 -2.93 21.67
N ASP A 30 -1.40 -2.83 21.17
CA ASP A 30 -0.94 -1.80 20.24
C ASP A 30 -1.04 -2.22 18.77
N TRP A 31 -1.72 -3.36 18.47
CA TRP A 31 -1.88 -3.95 17.15
C TRP A 31 -0.60 -4.49 16.52
N PHE A 32 0.49 -4.55 17.24
CA PHE A 32 1.70 -5.18 16.77
C PHE A 32 1.53 -6.70 16.63
N THR A 33 2.15 -7.27 15.59
CA THR A 33 2.09 -8.70 15.29
C THR A 33 3.47 -9.34 15.51
N PRO A 34 3.73 -9.91 16.71
CA PRO A 34 4.96 -10.64 16.96
C PRO A 34 5.08 -11.83 15.99
N GLN A 35 6.29 -12.03 15.47
CA GLN A 35 6.54 -13.16 14.58
C GLN A 35 6.67 -14.44 15.41
N PRO A 36 5.89 -15.50 15.12
CA PRO A 36 6.02 -16.77 15.79
C PRO A 36 7.39 -17.41 15.55
N LEU A 37 7.95 -18.03 16.58
CA LEU A 37 9.18 -18.79 16.51
C LEU A 37 8.85 -20.27 16.41
N ILE A 38 9.26 -20.90 15.31
CA ILE A 38 9.02 -22.32 15.04
C ILE A 38 10.01 -23.14 15.87
N GLU A 39 9.48 -24.10 16.63
CA GLU A 39 10.24 -25.06 17.44
C GLU A 39 10.36 -26.41 16.72
N ARG A 40 9.30 -26.81 16.02
CA ARG A 40 9.24 -28.08 15.28
C ARG A 40 8.45 -27.91 14.00
N LEU A 41 8.92 -28.47 12.91
CA LEU A 41 8.23 -28.55 11.63
C LEU A 41 8.35 -29.98 11.09
N GLU A 42 7.23 -30.64 10.88
CA GLU A 42 7.15 -31.95 10.23
C GLU A 42 6.27 -31.84 9.01
N HIS A 43 6.61 -32.54 7.96
CA HIS A 43 5.77 -32.66 6.78
C HIS A 43 5.82 -34.09 6.25
N GLU A 44 4.68 -34.59 5.85
CA GLU A 44 4.50 -35.87 5.19
C GLU A 44 3.77 -35.65 3.88
N GLN A 45 4.27 -36.25 2.80
CA GLN A 45 3.62 -36.23 1.50
C GLN A 45 3.12 -37.63 1.17
N HIS A 46 1.86 -37.70 0.73
CA HIS A 46 1.18 -38.91 0.34
C HIS A 46 0.77 -38.85 -1.12
N ALA A 47 0.38 -39.98 -1.71
CA ALA A 47 -0.11 -40.03 -3.08
C ALA A 47 -1.27 -39.03 -3.35
N ASP A 48 -2.16 -38.88 -2.35
CA ASP A 48 -3.39 -38.09 -2.47
C ASP A 48 -3.36 -36.77 -1.69
N GLY A 49 -2.18 -36.35 -1.16
CA GLY A 49 -2.12 -35.10 -0.40
C GLY A 49 -0.88 -34.93 0.46
N PHE A 50 -0.99 -34.09 1.48
CA PHE A 50 0.07 -33.80 2.43
C PHE A 50 -0.47 -33.53 3.84
N ASP A 51 0.36 -33.73 4.86
CA ASP A 51 0.13 -33.35 6.27
C ASP A 51 1.36 -32.57 6.77
N ILE A 52 1.14 -31.37 7.29
CA ILE A 52 2.19 -30.51 7.88
C ILE A 52 1.80 -30.26 9.33
N ARG A 53 2.75 -30.43 10.26
CA ARG A 53 2.60 -30.14 11.68
C ARG A 53 3.66 -29.16 12.12
N ILE A 54 3.23 -28.11 12.82
CA ILE A 54 4.11 -27.03 13.28
C ILE A 54 3.84 -26.79 14.76
N ASP A 55 4.89 -26.90 15.57
CA ASP A 55 4.91 -26.40 16.93
C ASP A 55 5.70 -25.09 16.95
N ALA A 56 5.09 -24.06 17.49
CA ALA A 56 5.68 -22.72 17.54
C ALA A 56 5.26 -21.99 18.82
N HIS A 57 5.96 -20.95 19.18
CA HIS A 57 5.48 -20.03 20.20
C HIS A 57 5.51 -18.58 19.71
N ILE A 58 4.58 -17.79 20.21
CA ILE A 58 4.58 -16.34 20.01
C ILE A 58 5.39 -15.72 21.14
N PRO A 59 6.49 -14.97 20.84
CA PRO A 59 7.44 -14.46 21.83
C PRO A 59 6.91 -13.19 22.51
N VAL A 60 5.80 -13.35 23.25
CA VAL A 60 5.21 -12.34 24.15
C VAL A 60 5.41 -12.78 25.61
N GLN A 61 5.09 -11.92 26.56
CA GLN A 61 5.25 -12.23 27.98
C GLN A 61 3.89 -12.16 28.70
N PRO A 62 3.39 -13.28 29.18
CA PRO A 62 3.87 -14.67 29.03
C PRO A 62 3.69 -15.21 27.58
N PRO A 63 4.44 -16.24 27.17
CA PRO A 63 4.39 -16.75 25.80
C PRO A 63 3.08 -17.49 25.49
N ILE A 64 2.75 -17.61 24.20
CA ILE A 64 1.61 -18.39 23.72
C ILE A 64 2.17 -19.54 22.89
N GLN A 65 1.89 -20.77 23.30
CA GLN A 65 2.21 -21.96 22.52
C GLN A 65 1.16 -22.15 21.42
N VAL A 66 1.62 -22.44 20.20
CA VAL A 66 0.76 -22.61 19.03
C VAL A 66 1.09 -23.93 18.34
N HIS A 67 0.08 -24.77 18.18
CA HIS A 67 0.15 -26.02 17.43
C HIS A 67 -0.69 -25.88 16.17
N ILE A 68 -0.10 -26.13 15.01
CA ILE A 68 -0.77 -26.00 13.73
C ILE A 68 -0.70 -27.32 12.99
N ARG A 69 -1.80 -27.70 12.38
CA ARG A 69 -1.88 -28.80 11.42
C ARG A 69 -2.48 -28.31 10.11
N ILE A 70 -1.80 -28.61 9.02
CA ILE A 70 -2.27 -28.26 7.68
C ILE A 70 -2.35 -29.54 6.86
N GLN A 71 -3.53 -29.85 6.38
CA GLN A 71 -3.79 -31.03 5.56
C GLN A 71 -4.30 -30.61 4.20
N GLY A 72 -3.69 -31.12 3.15
CA GLY A 72 -4.15 -30.88 1.78
C GLY A 72 -4.46 -32.18 1.06
N SER A 73 -5.46 -32.19 0.20
CA SER A 73 -5.80 -33.32 -0.65
C SER A 73 -5.72 -32.99 -2.13
N ALA A 74 -5.45 -34.00 -2.95
CA ALA A 74 -5.48 -33.90 -4.42
C ALA A 74 -6.87 -33.50 -4.97
N HIS A 75 -7.93 -33.62 -4.15
CA HIS A 75 -9.31 -33.27 -4.49
C HIS A 75 -9.66 -31.80 -4.20
N GLY A 76 -8.65 -30.90 -4.12
CA GLY A 76 -8.88 -29.46 -3.97
C GLY A 76 -9.36 -29.04 -2.58
N ARG A 77 -8.97 -29.76 -1.53
CA ARG A 77 -9.26 -29.38 -0.15
C ARG A 77 -7.98 -29.09 0.62
N VAL A 78 -7.99 -28.03 1.42
CA VAL A 78 -6.96 -27.71 2.40
C VAL A 78 -7.64 -27.37 3.72
N ARG A 79 -7.25 -28.06 4.80
CA ARG A 79 -7.70 -27.76 6.16
C ARG A 79 -6.52 -27.22 6.96
N TYR A 80 -6.69 -26.03 7.51
CA TYR A 80 -5.75 -25.38 8.42
C TYR A 80 -6.36 -25.34 9.81
N GLU A 81 -5.75 -26.03 10.77
CA GLU A 81 -6.15 -26.07 12.17
C GLU A 81 -5.08 -25.41 13.04
N ALA A 82 -5.50 -24.62 14.00
CA ALA A 82 -4.61 -23.99 14.98
C ALA A 82 -5.18 -24.17 16.39
N SER A 83 -4.31 -24.59 17.32
CA SER A 83 -4.58 -24.61 18.75
C SER A 83 -3.54 -23.75 19.45
N ALA A 84 -3.99 -22.73 20.19
CA ALA A 84 -3.12 -21.80 20.89
C ALA A 84 -3.40 -21.82 22.39
N VAL A 85 -2.34 -21.94 23.22
CA VAL A 85 -2.43 -22.02 24.69
C VAL A 85 -1.63 -20.87 25.30
N ALA A 86 -2.32 -19.98 26.00
CA ALA A 86 -1.67 -18.90 26.75
C ALA A 86 -1.00 -19.43 28.02
N GLN A 87 0.30 -19.20 28.19
CA GLN A 87 1.04 -19.67 29.37
C GLN A 87 0.80 -18.79 30.62
N GLY A 88 0.05 -17.72 30.47
CA GLY A 88 -0.38 -16.81 31.52
C GLY A 88 -1.44 -15.86 31.01
N ASP A 89 -1.92 -14.96 31.84
CA ASP A 89 -2.90 -13.95 31.47
C ASP A 89 -2.28 -12.89 30.55
N ILE A 90 -2.78 -12.76 29.31
CA ILE A 90 -2.23 -11.85 28.32
C ILE A 90 -3.34 -11.04 27.63
N PRO A 91 -3.21 -9.69 27.55
CA PRO A 91 -4.13 -8.88 26.78
C PRO A 91 -3.83 -8.98 25.28
N THR A 92 -4.87 -8.97 24.47
CA THR A 92 -4.75 -9.06 23.01
C THR A 92 -5.89 -8.32 22.33
N ASN A 93 -5.60 -7.72 21.19
CA ASN A 93 -6.63 -7.19 20.29
C ASN A 93 -7.15 -8.25 19.32
N ARG A 94 -6.34 -9.29 19.04
CA ARG A 94 -6.71 -10.40 18.17
C ARG A 94 -5.85 -11.62 18.41
N SER A 95 -6.51 -12.78 18.50
CA SER A 95 -5.82 -14.07 18.52
C SER A 95 -6.69 -15.11 17.79
N GLY A 96 -6.21 -15.62 16.64
CA GLY A 96 -6.92 -16.63 15.88
C GLY A 96 -6.62 -16.67 14.40
N ILE A 97 -7.41 -17.45 13.67
CA ILE A 97 -7.23 -17.66 12.24
C ILE A 97 -7.67 -16.44 11.43
N CYS A 98 -6.86 -16.11 10.44
CA CYS A 98 -7.18 -15.16 9.37
C CYS A 98 -7.10 -15.88 8.02
N VAL A 99 -8.07 -15.63 7.15
CA VAL A 99 -8.10 -16.08 5.75
C VAL A 99 -8.15 -14.85 4.87
N MET A 100 -7.19 -14.70 3.96
CA MET A 100 -7.16 -13.59 3.01
C MET A 100 -7.66 -14.07 1.65
N HIS A 101 -8.63 -13.33 1.11
CA HIS A 101 -9.17 -13.55 -0.22
C HIS A 101 -8.45 -12.61 -1.20
N PRO A 102 -8.15 -13.06 -2.43
CA PRO A 102 -7.40 -12.27 -3.40
C PRO A 102 -8.18 -11.04 -3.85
N LEU A 103 -7.46 -10.02 -4.28
CA LEU A 103 -8.06 -8.81 -4.85
C LEU A 103 -8.86 -9.10 -6.12
N ASP A 104 -8.48 -10.15 -6.86
CA ASP A 104 -9.17 -10.58 -8.08
C ASP A 104 -10.60 -11.09 -7.82
N ALA A 105 -10.97 -11.31 -6.54
CA ALA A 105 -12.35 -11.62 -6.14
C ALA A 105 -13.33 -10.44 -6.26
N VAL A 106 -12.84 -9.21 -6.45
CA VAL A 106 -13.71 -8.02 -6.64
C VAL A 106 -14.76 -8.29 -7.72
N ASP A 107 -16.02 -7.94 -7.45
CA ASP A 107 -17.22 -8.17 -8.27
C ASP A 107 -17.64 -9.65 -8.41
N HIS A 108 -16.85 -10.61 -7.92
CA HIS A 108 -17.24 -12.00 -7.93
C HIS A 108 -18.40 -12.27 -6.98
N SER A 109 -19.30 -13.18 -7.38
CA SER A 109 -20.43 -13.61 -6.57
C SER A 109 -19.96 -14.28 -5.28
N VAL A 110 -20.65 -13.99 -4.18
CA VAL A 110 -20.36 -14.56 -2.87
C VAL A 110 -21.65 -14.96 -2.16
N THR A 111 -21.65 -16.13 -1.54
CA THR A 111 -22.65 -16.57 -0.58
C THR A 111 -21.99 -16.65 0.79
N VAL A 112 -22.57 -15.98 1.76
CA VAL A 112 -22.11 -15.99 3.16
C VAL A 112 -23.10 -16.78 3.99
N THR A 113 -22.62 -17.84 4.64
CA THR A 113 -23.37 -18.55 5.69
C THR A 113 -23.04 -17.90 7.02
N HIS A 114 -24.03 -17.38 7.70
CA HIS A 114 -23.89 -16.72 9.00
C HIS A 114 -23.90 -17.74 10.15
N ALA A 115 -23.44 -17.32 11.34
CA ALA A 115 -23.38 -18.17 12.53
C ALA A 115 -24.75 -18.69 12.99
N ASP A 116 -25.83 -18.04 12.62
CA ASP A 116 -27.22 -18.47 12.87
C ASP A 116 -27.79 -19.40 11.78
N GLY A 117 -26.97 -19.77 10.79
CA GLY A 117 -27.35 -20.64 9.68
C GLY A 117 -28.04 -19.95 8.51
N ARG A 118 -28.34 -18.66 8.59
CA ARG A 118 -28.88 -17.91 7.44
C ARG A 118 -27.82 -17.76 6.35
N GLU A 119 -28.29 -17.71 5.11
CA GLU A 119 -27.44 -17.39 3.97
C GLU A 119 -27.78 -15.99 3.41
N SER A 120 -26.75 -15.29 2.98
CA SER A 120 -26.87 -14.04 2.22
C SER A 120 -26.04 -14.13 0.95
N HIS A 121 -26.59 -13.54 -0.13
CA HIS A 121 -25.94 -13.51 -1.44
C HIS A 121 -25.55 -12.07 -1.78
N SER A 122 -24.33 -11.88 -2.27
CA SER A 122 -23.76 -10.58 -2.61
C SER A 122 -22.64 -10.73 -3.64
N THR A 123 -21.85 -9.68 -3.80
CA THR A 123 -20.55 -9.71 -4.47
C THR A 123 -19.48 -9.15 -3.55
N PHE A 124 -18.22 -9.51 -3.77
CA PHE A 124 -17.12 -8.78 -3.15
C PHE A 124 -17.15 -7.33 -3.63
N PRO A 125 -17.13 -6.34 -2.69
CA PRO A 125 -17.41 -4.96 -3.05
C PRO A 125 -16.34 -4.38 -3.97
N ARG A 126 -16.76 -3.75 -5.09
CA ARG A 126 -15.86 -3.01 -5.97
C ARG A 126 -15.36 -1.75 -5.30
N ARG A 127 -16.27 -0.92 -4.76
CA ARG A 127 -15.89 0.22 -3.93
C ARG A 127 -15.49 -0.26 -2.55
N ILE A 128 -14.45 0.36 -2.00
CA ILE A 128 -13.94 -0.05 -0.69
C ILE A 128 -15.00 0.16 0.38
N ALA A 129 -15.40 -0.92 1.04
CA ALA A 129 -16.38 -0.88 2.10
C ALA A 129 -15.77 -0.23 3.36
N PRO A 130 -16.35 0.85 3.92
CA PRO A 130 -15.80 1.53 5.09
C PRO A 130 -15.87 0.67 6.36
N TRP A 131 -16.84 -0.24 6.41
CA TRP A 131 -17.10 -1.17 7.50
C TRP A 131 -17.07 -2.62 6.98
N PRO A 132 -16.95 -3.62 7.86
CA PRO A 132 -16.98 -5.02 7.44
C PRO A 132 -18.20 -5.32 6.56
N PRO A 133 -18.02 -5.71 5.30
CA PRO A 133 -19.16 -6.01 4.41
C PRO A 133 -19.92 -7.27 4.82
N PHE A 134 -19.26 -8.21 5.51
CA PHE A 134 -19.90 -9.44 5.98
C PHE A 134 -19.58 -9.67 7.45
N MET A 135 -20.66 -9.77 8.24
CA MET A 135 -20.63 -9.97 9.69
C MET A 135 -21.13 -11.36 10.07
N SER A 136 -20.74 -11.83 11.27
CA SER A 136 -21.19 -13.13 11.82
C SER A 136 -20.97 -14.29 10.85
N VAL A 137 -19.83 -14.35 10.24
CA VAL A 137 -19.47 -15.29 9.18
C VAL A 137 -19.12 -16.65 9.79
N GLN A 138 -19.71 -17.73 9.26
CA GLN A 138 -19.32 -19.12 9.49
C GLN A 138 -18.74 -19.77 8.24
N ALA A 139 -19.25 -19.41 7.06
CA ALA A 139 -18.65 -19.83 5.80
C ALA A 139 -18.78 -18.74 4.74
N ILE A 140 -17.80 -18.68 3.85
CA ILE A 140 -17.81 -17.86 2.63
C ILE A 140 -17.61 -18.79 1.44
N ARG A 141 -18.60 -18.82 0.54
CA ARG A 141 -18.52 -19.49 -0.75
C ARG A 141 -18.47 -18.42 -1.83
N HIS A 142 -17.44 -18.42 -2.66
CA HIS A 142 -17.28 -17.42 -3.71
C HIS A 142 -16.99 -18.07 -5.07
N GLU A 143 -17.44 -17.41 -6.11
CA GLU A 143 -17.10 -17.74 -7.48
C GLU A 143 -15.69 -17.21 -7.76
N TRP A 144 -14.76 -18.06 -8.18
CA TRP A 144 -13.38 -17.64 -8.49
C TRP A 144 -13.11 -17.58 -10.00
N THR A 145 -13.95 -18.24 -10.79
CA THR A 145 -14.07 -18.09 -12.25
C THR A 145 -15.52 -18.45 -12.62
N PRO A 146 -16.08 -17.97 -13.74
CA PRO A 146 -17.46 -18.25 -14.10
C PRO A 146 -17.84 -19.72 -13.98
N GLY A 147 -18.81 -20.02 -13.12
CA GLY A 147 -19.32 -21.35 -12.86
C GLY A 147 -18.48 -22.22 -11.90
N ALA A 148 -17.31 -21.77 -11.46
CA ALA A 148 -16.47 -22.51 -10.52
C ALA A 148 -16.41 -21.82 -9.15
N TRP A 149 -16.65 -22.57 -8.10
CA TRP A 149 -16.82 -22.06 -6.74
C TRP A 149 -15.78 -22.62 -5.77
N ALA A 150 -15.47 -21.83 -4.77
CA ALA A 150 -14.66 -22.25 -3.64
C ALA A 150 -15.35 -21.88 -2.34
N GLU A 151 -15.22 -22.70 -1.32
CA GLU A 151 -15.79 -22.46 0.00
C GLU A 151 -14.70 -22.47 1.07
N CYS A 152 -14.77 -21.47 1.96
CA CYS A 152 -14.02 -21.39 3.20
C CYS A 152 -14.99 -21.51 4.36
N ARG A 153 -14.96 -22.63 5.09
CA ARG A 153 -15.74 -22.85 6.31
C ARG A 153 -14.85 -22.66 7.53
N LEU A 154 -15.36 -21.94 8.51
CA LEU A 154 -14.63 -21.49 9.69
C LEU A 154 -15.23 -22.10 10.94
N GLU A 155 -14.38 -22.55 11.86
CA GLU A 155 -14.76 -23.23 13.09
C GLU A 155 -14.06 -22.59 14.31
N GLY A 156 -14.70 -22.68 15.47
CA GLY A 156 -14.13 -22.33 16.78
C GLY A 156 -14.36 -20.88 17.23
N ASP A 157 -14.94 -20.03 16.38
CA ASP A 157 -15.35 -18.67 16.73
C ASP A 157 -16.34 -18.10 15.70
N VAL A 158 -16.78 -16.87 15.91
CA VAL A 158 -17.55 -16.09 14.94
C VAL A 158 -16.60 -15.12 14.22
N PHE A 159 -16.70 -15.11 12.89
CA PHE A 159 -15.80 -14.33 12.04
C PHE A 159 -16.51 -13.15 11.39
N GLU A 160 -15.74 -12.24 10.86
CA GLU A 160 -16.21 -11.15 10.00
C GLU A 160 -15.20 -10.92 8.87
N LEU A 161 -15.66 -10.32 7.78
CA LEU A 161 -14.80 -9.99 6.65
C LEU A 161 -14.54 -8.49 6.63
N GLU A 162 -13.28 -8.09 6.56
CA GLU A 162 -12.80 -6.72 6.38
C GLU A 162 -12.32 -6.49 4.95
N ASP A 163 -12.64 -5.33 4.41
CA ASP A 163 -12.04 -4.85 3.17
C ASP A 163 -10.70 -4.17 3.49
N GLN A 164 -9.60 -4.92 3.35
CA GLN A 164 -8.26 -4.44 3.72
C GLN A 164 -7.70 -3.36 2.79
N ARG A 165 -8.31 -3.14 1.62
CA ARG A 165 -7.95 -2.03 0.74
C ARG A 165 -8.09 -0.67 1.44
N ASN A 166 -8.90 -0.59 2.50
CA ASN A 166 -8.93 0.56 3.41
C ASN A 166 -7.56 0.93 3.98
N ASN A 167 -6.67 -0.05 4.12
CA ASN A 167 -5.34 0.10 4.71
C ASN A 167 -4.21 -0.11 3.68
N ALA A 168 -4.51 0.05 2.41
CA ALA A 168 -3.59 -0.16 1.29
C ALA A 168 -3.09 -1.61 1.12
N ASP A 169 -3.83 -2.61 1.60
CA ASP A 169 -3.56 -4.02 1.31
C ASP A 169 -4.39 -4.51 0.11
N ALA A 170 -3.86 -5.41 -0.68
CA ALA A 170 -4.52 -5.94 -1.88
C ALA A 170 -5.33 -7.21 -1.59
N SER A 171 -6.20 -7.19 -0.59
CA SER A 171 -6.98 -8.36 -0.19
C SER A 171 -8.25 -8.00 0.57
N PHE A 172 -9.13 -9.00 0.72
CA PHE A 172 -10.16 -9.02 1.74
C PHE A 172 -9.75 -10.03 2.82
N LYS A 173 -10.05 -9.76 4.07
CA LYS A 173 -9.63 -10.59 5.19
C LYS A 173 -10.80 -11.06 6.03
N THR A 174 -11.02 -12.36 6.09
CA THR A 174 -11.90 -12.99 7.06
C THR A 174 -11.12 -13.32 8.32
N TYR A 175 -11.60 -12.92 9.47
CA TYR A 175 -10.90 -13.06 10.74
C TYR A 175 -11.86 -13.18 11.93
N ASN A 176 -11.38 -13.74 13.02
CA ASN A 176 -11.97 -13.69 14.32
C ASN A 176 -11.25 -12.61 15.16
N ARG A 177 -11.74 -12.09 16.13
CA ARG A 177 -13.03 -11.87 16.72
C ARG A 177 -13.54 -10.56 16.14
N SER A 178 -14.86 -10.36 16.06
CA SER A 178 -15.44 -9.14 15.53
C SER A 178 -14.85 -7.87 16.16
N ASN A 179 -14.52 -6.89 15.31
CA ASN A 179 -14.05 -5.57 15.75
C ASN A 179 -15.10 -4.76 16.52
N MET A 180 -16.36 -5.18 16.51
CA MET A 180 -17.43 -4.57 17.29
C MET A 180 -17.42 -5.03 18.77
N MET A 181 -16.67 -6.07 19.11
CA MET A 181 -16.53 -6.53 20.49
C MET A 181 -15.45 -5.73 21.25
N PRO A 182 -15.56 -5.63 22.60
CA PRO A 182 -14.59 -4.90 23.41
C PRO A 182 -13.15 -5.37 23.22
N ARG A 183 -12.22 -4.42 23.14
CA ARG A 183 -10.78 -4.64 22.96
C ARG A 183 -9.97 -3.69 23.84
N PRO A 184 -8.76 -4.06 24.30
CA PRO A 184 -8.23 -5.42 24.25
C PRO A 184 -9.06 -6.39 25.11
N TYR A 185 -9.06 -7.68 24.75
CA TYR A 185 -9.58 -8.75 25.61
C TYR A 185 -8.43 -9.55 26.19
N ARG A 186 -8.73 -10.41 27.17
CA ARG A 186 -7.69 -11.15 27.88
C ARG A 186 -7.81 -12.64 27.59
N LEU A 187 -6.71 -13.24 27.14
CA LEU A 187 -6.53 -14.68 27.18
C LEU A 187 -6.07 -15.07 28.59
N ARG A 188 -6.73 -16.02 29.21
CA ARG A 188 -6.39 -16.47 30.57
C ARG A 188 -5.31 -17.54 30.53
N ALA A 189 -4.54 -17.65 31.61
CA ALA A 189 -3.58 -18.73 31.80
C ALA A 189 -4.23 -20.11 31.58
N GLY A 190 -3.64 -20.95 30.74
CA GLY A 190 -4.14 -22.27 30.38
C GLY A 190 -5.34 -22.28 29.43
N GLN A 191 -5.86 -21.12 29.05
CA GLN A 191 -6.94 -21.05 28.05
C GLN A 191 -6.44 -21.53 26.70
N THR A 192 -7.14 -22.51 26.14
CA THR A 192 -6.90 -23.04 24.78
C THR A 192 -7.89 -22.40 23.81
N LEU A 193 -7.38 -21.86 22.70
CA LEU A 193 -8.15 -21.44 21.54
C LEU A 193 -7.95 -22.47 20.45
N THR A 194 -9.03 -23.13 20.00
CA THR A 194 -8.96 -24.06 18.87
C THR A 194 -9.84 -23.55 17.74
N GLN A 195 -9.26 -23.39 16.57
CA GLN A 195 -9.95 -22.88 15.38
C GLN A 195 -9.51 -23.65 14.14
N ALA A 196 -10.38 -23.70 13.14
CA ALA A 196 -10.04 -24.27 11.84
C ALA A 196 -10.63 -23.46 10.69
N ALA A 197 -9.91 -23.47 9.57
CA ALA A 197 -10.39 -23.05 8.26
C ALA A 197 -10.34 -24.26 7.31
N ASP A 198 -11.48 -24.66 6.79
CA ASP A 198 -11.64 -25.72 5.80
C ASP A 198 -11.89 -25.06 4.44
N LEU A 199 -10.88 -25.12 3.58
CA LEU A 199 -10.86 -24.50 2.27
C LEU A 199 -11.07 -25.59 1.22
N ARG A 200 -12.09 -25.47 0.37
CA ARG A 200 -12.37 -26.48 -0.66
C ARG A 200 -12.85 -25.88 -1.96
N LEU A 201 -12.45 -26.51 -3.05
CA LEU A 201 -13.09 -26.29 -4.32
C LEU A 201 -14.45 -27.00 -4.31
N VAL A 202 -15.47 -26.33 -4.80
CA VAL A 202 -16.82 -26.90 -4.89
C VAL A 202 -17.05 -27.26 -6.36
N ASP A 203 -17.03 -28.56 -6.66
CA ASP A 203 -17.34 -29.03 -7.98
C ASP A 203 -18.82 -28.76 -8.30
N HIS A 204 -19.08 -28.19 -9.46
CA HIS A 204 -20.39 -28.32 -10.08
C HIS A 204 -20.59 -29.80 -10.40
N GLU A 205 -21.69 -30.39 -9.92
CA GLU A 205 -22.06 -31.75 -10.32
C GLU A 205 -21.96 -31.90 -11.84
N ALA A 206 -21.08 -32.81 -12.22
CA ALA A 206 -20.98 -33.48 -13.50
C ALA A 206 -21.24 -32.65 -14.77
N ASN A 207 -20.23 -31.97 -15.26
CA ASN A 207 -19.97 -32.06 -16.70
C ASN A 207 -18.46 -32.30 -16.89
N THR A 208 -18.09 -33.57 -17.06
CA THR A 208 -16.73 -34.06 -17.34
C THR A 208 -16.33 -33.77 -18.80
N GLU A 209 -16.68 -32.64 -19.32
CA GLU A 209 -15.99 -32.06 -20.47
C GLU A 209 -14.95 -31.10 -19.93
N ARG A 210 -13.70 -31.40 -20.26
CA ARG A 210 -12.53 -30.59 -20.00
C ARG A 210 -12.91 -29.12 -20.07
N VAL A 211 -13.04 -28.46 -18.93
CA VAL A 211 -12.91 -27.03 -18.85
C VAL A 211 -11.45 -26.77 -19.25
N GLN A 212 -11.20 -26.66 -20.55
CA GLN A 212 -10.14 -25.82 -21.02
C GLN A 212 -10.48 -24.49 -20.36
N VAL A 213 -9.75 -24.17 -19.30
CA VAL A 213 -9.74 -22.83 -18.73
C VAL A 213 -9.52 -21.93 -19.92
N ALA A 214 -10.60 -21.43 -20.48
CA ALA A 214 -10.54 -20.24 -21.27
C ALA A 214 -10.03 -19.22 -20.24
N VAL A 215 -8.70 -19.07 -20.19
CA VAL A 215 -8.11 -17.83 -19.74
C VAL A 215 -8.89 -16.82 -20.56
N GLN A 216 -9.91 -16.20 -19.95
CA GLN A 216 -10.37 -14.94 -20.45
C GLN A 216 -9.14 -14.05 -20.30
N LYS A 217 -8.30 -14.13 -21.32
CA LYS A 217 -7.43 -13.06 -21.70
C LYS A 217 -8.26 -11.83 -21.43
N ALA A 218 -7.82 -11.01 -20.47
CA ALA A 218 -8.40 -9.69 -20.30
C ALA A 218 -8.71 -9.17 -21.69
N PRO A 219 -9.93 -8.65 -21.95
CA PRO A 219 -10.42 -8.39 -23.29
C PRO A 219 -9.25 -7.89 -24.11
N ASP A 220 -9.01 -8.52 -25.25
CA ASP A 220 -7.92 -8.19 -26.16
C ASP A 220 -8.08 -6.70 -26.46
N VAL A 221 -7.53 -5.89 -25.58
CA VAL A 221 -7.30 -4.49 -25.86
C VAL A 221 -6.15 -4.57 -26.86
N SER A 222 -6.54 -4.69 -28.14
CA SER A 222 -5.70 -4.25 -29.25
C SER A 222 -4.86 -3.09 -28.74
N PRO A 223 -3.59 -2.91 -29.08
CA PRO A 223 -2.78 -1.82 -28.58
C PRO A 223 -3.35 -0.48 -29.05
N ALA A 224 -4.54 -0.15 -28.56
CA ALA A 224 -5.03 1.19 -28.53
C ALA A 224 -4.00 1.92 -27.71
N THR A 225 -3.28 2.86 -28.32
CA THR A 225 -2.36 3.78 -27.68
C THR A 225 -2.95 4.12 -26.31
N PRO A 226 -2.29 3.73 -25.21
CA PRO A 226 -2.88 3.90 -23.89
C PRO A 226 -3.32 5.33 -23.76
N ALA A 227 -4.53 5.59 -23.31
CA ALA A 227 -5.06 6.93 -23.18
C ALA A 227 -4.14 7.69 -22.20
N SER A 228 -3.16 8.40 -22.75
CA SER A 228 -2.28 9.24 -21.94
C SER A 228 -3.12 10.41 -21.41
N ARG A 229 -3.05 10.63 -20.11
CA ARG A 229 -3.76 11.70 -19.41
C ARG A 229 -2.80 12.84 -19.08
N PRO A 230 -3.29 14.07 -18.86
CA PRO A 230 -2.48 15.11 -18.26
C PRO A 230 -1.82 14.56 -16.98
N ALA A 231 -0.53 14.82 -16.83
CA ALA A 231 0.19 14.39 -15.66
C ALA A 231 -0.25 15.18 -14.41
N PHE A 232 -0.37 14.50 -13.29
CA PHE A 232 -0.58 15.12 -11.99
C PHE A 232 0.74 15.70 -11.44
N SER A 233 0.66 16.70 -10.56
CA SER A 233 1.84 17.27 -9.92
C SER A 233 2.48 16.30 -8.94
N ILE A 234 3.79 16.10 -9.02
CA ILE A 234 4.57 15.27 -8.10
C ILE A 234 5.42 16.18 -7.21
N GLY A 235 5.25 16.05 -5.91
CA GLY A 235 6.00 16.78 -4.89
C GLY A 235 6.63 15.87 -3.85
N ILE A 236 7.29 16.51 -2.89
CA ILE A 236 7.92 15.83 -1.74
C ILE A 236 7.49 16.50 -0.43
N GLY A 237 7.44 15.71 0.63
CA GLY A 237 7.17 16.20 1.97
C GLY A 237 8.38 16.92 2.55
N ILE A 238 8.12 17.95 3.34
CA ILE A 238 9.10 18.64 4.18
C ILE A 238 8.54 18.82 5.59
N SER A 239 9.44 18.92 6.56
CA SER A 239 9.15 19.22 7.95
C SER A 239 9.77 20.56 8.36
N PRO A 240 9.39 21.16 9.51
CA PRO A 240 10.04 22.36 10.01
C PRO A 240 11.56 22.23 10.20
N SER A 241 12.07 21.02 10.47
CA SER A 241 13.52 20.77 10.58
C SER A 241 14.24 20.92 9.22
N ASP A 242 13.59 20.60 8.10
CA ASP A 242 14.16 20.79 6.77
C ASP A 242 14.37 22.26 6.41
N CYS A 243 13.71 23.18 7.11
CA CYS A 243 13.90 24.62 6.94
C CYS A 243 15.27 25.13 7.44
N HIS A 244 16.10 24.26 8.01
CA HIS A 244 17.51 24.52 8.37
C HIS A 244 18.47 23.82 7.41
N ALA A 245 18.05 23.60 6.16
CA ALA A 245 18.79 22.85 5.16
C ALA A 245 20.20 23.41 4.88
N SER A 246 21.16 22.52 4.68
CA SER A 246 22.51 22.86 4.24
C SER A 246 22.55 23.25 2.74
N GLU A 247 23.67 23.84 2.30
CA GLU A 247 23.88 24.16 0.89
C GLU A 247 23.80 22.91 -0.01
N SER A 248 24.31 21.77 0.48
CA SER A 248 24.21 20.50 -0.26
C SER A 248 22.75 20.08 -0.49
N VAL A 249 21.87 20.22 0.51
CA VAL A 249 20.44 19.94 0.37
C VAL A 249 19.78 20.90 -0.63
N LEU A 250 20.09 22.20 -0.56
CA LEU A 250 19.56 23.21 -1.49
C LEU A 250 20.01 22.90 -2.93
N LEU A 251 21.26 22.52 -3.12
CA LEU A 251 21.77 22.11 -4.44
C LEU A 251 21.00 20.92 -4.98
N ARG A 252 20.84 19.85 -4.19
CA ARG A 252 20.05 18.69 -4.60
C ARG A 252 18.62 19.06 -4.94
N LEU A 253 18.00 19.88 -4.12
CA LEU A 253 16.63 20.32 -4.36
C LEU A 253 16.48 21.10 -5.67
N SER A 254 17.49 21.91 -6.06
CA SER A 254 17.53 22.59 -7.34
C SER A 254 17.67 21.63 -8.54
N GLU A 255 18.24 20.44 -8.33
CA GLU A 255 18.32 19.37 -9.32
C GLU A 255 16.99 18.60 -9.45
N LEU A 256 16.28 18.38 -8.33
CA LEU A 256 15.00 17.64 -8.31
C LEU A 256 13.86 18.43 -8.95
N ARG A 257 13.72 19.70 -8.58
CA ARG A 257 12.65 20.61 -9.02
C ARG A 257 11.25 20.00 -8.85
N PRO A 258 10.85 19.60 -7.63
CA PRO A 258 9.53 19.01 -7.42
C PRO A 258 8.42 20.01 -7.73
N GLY A 259 7.27 19.54 -8.19
CA GLY A 259 6.13 20.40 -8.49
C GLY A 259 5.63 21.17 -7.26
N HIS A 260 5.79 20.61 -6.07
CA HIS A 260 5.48 21.27 -4.79
C HIS A 260 6.33 20.72 -3.63
N LEU A 261 6.54 21.56 -2.64
CA LEU A 261 7.01 21.20 -1.31
C LEU A 261 5.82 21.17 -0.36
N HIS A 262 5.63 20.07 0.33
CA HIS A 262 4.48 19.81 1.21
C HIS A 262 4.91 19.89 2.67
N LEU A 263 4.74 21.06 3.28
CA LEU A 263 5.04 21.30 4.69
C LEU A 263 3.92 20.76 5.57
N HIS A 264 4.29 19.94 6.56
CA HIS A 264 3.39 19.53 7.59
C HIS A 264 3.71 20.21 8.92
N LEU A 265 2.66 20.75 9.55
CA LEU A 265 2.71 21.34 10.88
C LEU A 265 1.90 20.48 11.86
N GLU A 266 2.55 20.04 12.94
CA GLU A 266 1.93 19.26 14.02
C GLU A 266 1.00 20.12 14.91
N SER A 267 1.14 21.45 14.81
CA SER A 267 0.23 22.44 15.39
C SER A 267 0.30 23.74 14.59
N PRO A 268 -0.75 24.58 14.64
CA PRO A 268 -0.76 25.85 13.89
C PRO A 268 0.30 26.87 14.32
N ASP A 269 0.79 26.75 15.56
CA ASP A 269 1.80 27.62 16.19
C ASP A 269 3.20 27.02 16.20
N GLN A 270 3.37 25.86 15.53
CA GLN A 270 4.69 25.21 15.42
C GLN A 270 5.73 26.16 14.83
N ALA A 271 6.88 26.23 15.50
CA ALA A 271 7.97 27.08 15.05
C ALA A 271 8.52 26.62 13.70
N VAL A 272 8.60 27.54 12.74
CA VAL A 272 9.17 27.34 11.41
C VAL A 272 10.25 28.39 11.15
N HIS A 273 11.39 27.96 10.67
CA HIS A 273 12.42 28.88 10.18
C HIS A 273 12.04 29.40 8.78
N TRP A 274 11.21 30.43 8.73
CA TRP A 274 10.63 30.98 7.50
C TRP A 274 11.66 31.39 6.44
N PRO A 275 12.83 32.01 6.79
CA PRO A 275 13.87 32.29 5.81
C PRO A 275 14.40 31.02 5.13
N GLY A 276 14.58 29.95 5.87
CA GLY A 276 15.00 28.65 5.32
C GLY A 276 13.93 28.01 4.43
N LEU A 277 12.65 28.06 4.82
CA LEU A 277 11.56 27.62 3.95
C LEU A 277 11.56 28.37 2.62
N ARG A 278 11.77 29.69 2.69
CA ARG A 278 11.91 30.51 1.48
C ARG A 278 13.10 30.10 0.62
N ALA A 279 14.24 29.77 1.24
CA ALA A 279 15.41 29.24 0.53
C ALA A 279 15.13 27.92 -0.20
N LEU A 280 14.43 26.99 0.47
CA LEU A 280 13.99 25.72 -0.15
C LEU A 280 13.11 25.97 -1.38
N LEU A 281 12.11 26.86 -1.25
CA LEU A 281 11.20 27.19 -2.35
C LEU A 281 11.91 27.88 -3.52
N LEU A 282 12.84 28.79 -3.23
CA LEU A 282 13.65 29.46 -4.28
C LEU A 282 14.58 28.46 -4.99
N ALA A 283 15.24 27.56 -4.25
CA ALA A 283 16.12 26.56 -4.83
C ALA A 283 15.36 25.57 -5.72
N SER A 284 14.18 25.15 -5.30
CA SER A 284 13.37 24.15 -6.01
C SER A 284 12.49 24.71 -7.13
N HIS A 285 12.16 25.99 -7.09
CA HIS A 285 11.07 26.61 -7.85
C HIS A 285 9.70 25.94 -7.61
N ALA A 286 9.54 25.25 -6.48
CA ALA A 286 8.34 24.52 -6.13
C ALA A 286 7.27 25.43 -5.54
N LYS A 287 6.01 24.99 -5.63
CA LYS A 287 4.90 25.61 -4.93
C LYS A 287 4.86 25.11 -3.48
N LEU A 288 4.38 25.96 -2.55
CA LEU A 288 4.22 25.58 -1.14
C LEU A 288 2.82 25.02 -0.90
N ARG A 289 2.73 23.86 -0.27
CA ARG A 289 1.51 23.31 0.34
C ARG A 289 1.70 23.16 1.83
N VAL A 290 0.63 23.40 2.59
CA VAL A 290 0.71 23.37 4.05
C VAL A 290 -0.42 22.50 4.58
N ASP A 291 -0.04 21.47 5.32
CA ASP A 291 -0.95 20.66 6.13
C ASP A 291 -0.83 21.10 7.59
N VAL A 292 -1.97 21.28 8.27
CA VAL A 292 -2.00 21.75 9.65
C VAL A 292 -2.80 20.78 10.49
N ALA A 293 -2.16 20.15 11.49
CA ALA A 293 -2.85 19.43 12.55
C ALA A 293 -3.34 20.44 13.58
N MET A 294 -4.66 20.55 13.72
CA MET A 294 -5.27 21.59 14.57
C MET A 294 -5.22 21.27 16.06
N GLY A 295 -5.14 19.98 16.43
CA GLY A 295 -5.20 19.57 17.82
C GLY A 295 -6.43 20.16 18.53
N ASN A 296 -6.21 20.85 19.64
CA ASN A 296 -7.23 21.56 20.42
C ASN A 296 -7.22 23.09 20.17
N ALA A 297 -6.51 23.55 19.14
CA ALA A 297 -6.42 24.99 18.84
C ALA A 297 -7.78 25.55 18.37
N GLU A 298 -8.09 26.79 18.77
CA GLU A 298 -9.25 27.50 18.24
C GLU A 298 -8.99 27.87 16.78
N PRO A 299 -9.79 27.35 15.80
CA PRO A 299 -9.42 27.36 14.40
C PRO A 299 -9.22 28.77 13.82
N ARG A 300 -10.12 29.70 14.10
CA ARG A 300 -10.06 31.07 13.51
C ARG A 300 -8.81 31.81 13.96
N THR A 301 -8.49 31.80 15.24
CA THR A 301 -7.32 32.50 15.80
C THR A 301 -6.02 31.86 15.28
N ALA A 302 -5.95 30.53 15.35
CA ALA A 302 -4.77 29.79 14.96
C ALA A 302 -4.44 29.92 13.47
N LEU A 303 -5.42 29.78 12.59
CA LEU A 303 -5.22 29.87 11.15
C LEU A 303 -4.96 31.31 10.67
N ASN A 304 -5.59 32.31 11.30
CA ASN A 304 -5.22 33.71 11.06
C ASN A 304 -3.77 34.00 11.48
N GLY A 305 -3.32 33.44 12.61
CA GLY A 305 -1.93 33.54 13.05
C GLY A 305 -0.96 32.98 12.02
N LEU A 306 -1.23 31.79 11.51
CA LEU A 306 -0.43 31.15 10.47
C LEU A 306 -0.44 31.94 9.15
N ALA A 307 -1.59 32.43 8.73
CA ALA A 307 -1.70 33.27 7.51
C ALA A 307 -0.90 34.57 7.64
N VAL A 308 -0.90 35.21 8.83
CA VAL A 308 -0.08 36.38 9.11
C VAL A 308 1.40 36.02 9.07
N ALA A 309 1.81 34.89 9.65
CA ALA A 309 3.21 34.45 9.66
C ALA A 309 3.73 34.20 8.24
N LEU A 310 2.97 33.51 7.39
CA LEU A 310 3.31 33.29 5.98
C LEU A 310 3.45 34.61 5.22
N ARG A 311 2.49 35.54 5.35
CA ARG A 311 2.55 36.85 4.70
C ARG A 311 3.78 37.68 5.16
N LYS A 312 4.08 37.70 6.46
CA LYS A 312 5.28 38.36 6.99
C LYS A 312 6.58 37.78 6.44
N ALA A 313 6.60 36.46 6.20
CA ALA A 313 7.72 35.77 5.57
C ALA A 313 7.82 35.99 4.05
N GLY A 314 6.85 36.66 3.44
CA GLY A 314 6.75 36.83 1.98
C GLY A 314 6.48 35.51 1.27
N LEU A 315 5.75 34.60 1.92
CA LEU A 315 5.39 33.27 1.40
C LEU A 315 3.90 33.22 1.10
N GLN A 316 3.56 32.52 0.02
CA GLN A 316 2.20 32.20 -0.36
C GLN A 316 2.04 30.68 -0.47
N ALA A 317 1.03 30.15 0.19
CA ALA A 317 0.65 28.74 0.01
C ALA A 317 -0.16 28.59 -1.28
N GLU A 318 0.14 27.55 -2.06
CA GLU A 318 -0.69 27.11 -3.20
C GLU A 318 -1.97 26.41 -2.70
N ALA A 319 -1.90 25.79 -1.53
CA ALA A 319 -3.02 25.09 -0.91
C ALA A 319 -2.76 24.90 0.59
N VAL A 320 -3.83 24.86 1.36
CA VAL A 320 -3.82 24.57 2.79
C VAL A 320 -4.80 23.45 3.08
N ALA A 321 -4.40 22.47 3.89
CA ALA A 321 -5.31 21.45 4.41
C ALA A 321 -5.26 21.42 5.94
N ILE A 322 -6.41 21.18 6.57
CA ILE A 322 -6.52 21.14 8.01
C ILE A 322 -7.05 19.80 8.52
N PHE A 323 -6.57 19.36 9.68
CA PHE A 323 -6.88 18.07 10.25
C PHE A 323 -7.05 18.14 11.79
N PRO A 324 -8.13 17.55 12.36
CA PRO A 324 -9.26 16.94 11.64
C PRO A 324 -10.04 17.99 10.85
N SER A 325 -10.61 17.56 9.72
CA SER A 325 -11.49 18.41 8.92
C SER A 325 -12.86 18.45 9.57
N THR A 326 -13.31 19.64 9.91
CA THR A 326 -14.65 19.92 10.42
C THR A 326 -15.25 21.09 9.66
N PRO A 327 -16.58 21.19 9.49
CA PRO A 327 -17.19 22.32 8.78
C PRO A 327 -16.73 23.69 9.30
N SER A 328 -16.67 23.85 10.63
CA SER A 328 -16.23 25.11 11.26
C SER A 328 -14.74 25.40 11.03
N GLY A 329 -13.91 24.36 11.06
CA GLY A 329 -12.47 24.49 10.81
C GLY A 329 -12.18 24.84 9.36
N ILE A 330 -12.87 24.20 8.40
CA ILE A 330 -12.76 24.50 6.97
C ILE A 330 -13.20 25.93 6.68
N GLY A 331 -14.36 26.37 7.21
CA GLY A 331 -14.79 27.76 7.06
C GLY A 331 -13.78 28.78 7.60
N ALA A 332 -13.19 28.50 8.78
CA ALA A 332 -12.13 29.34 9.35
C ALA A 332 -10.85 29.38 8.48
N ALA A 333 -10.50 28.26 7.84
CA ALA A 333 -9.36 28.19 6.92
C ALA A 333 -9.64 28.99 5.63
N GLN A 334 -10.83 28.89 5.06
CA GLN A 334 -11.24 29.67 3.89
C GLN A 334 -11.22 31.17 4.16
N GLU A 335 -11.66 31.61 5.37
CA GLU A 335 -11.55 33.02 5.78
C GLU A 335 -10.08 33.48 5.94
N ALA A 336 -9.21 32.64 6.51
CA ALA A 336 -7.81 32.98 6.75
C ALA A 336 -6.97 32.99 5.46
N PHE A 337 -7.36 32.17 4.47
CA PHE A 337 -6.67 31.94 3.20
C PHE A 337 -7.61 32.12 2.00
N PRO A 338 -8.16 33.32 1.76
CA PRO A 338 -9.23 33.54 0.77
C PRO A 338 -8.78 33.28 -0.68
N ASP A 339 -7.50 33.40 -0.99
CA ASP A 339 -6.94 33.21 -2.34
C ASP A 339 -6.28 31.83 -2.52
N CYS A 340 -6.56 30.89 -1.63
CA CYS A 340 -5.89 29.61 -1.56
C CYS A 340 -6.91 28.49 -1.43
N PRO A 341 -6.89 27.46 -2.27
CA PRO A 341 -7.72 26.27 -2.07
C PRO A 341 -7.53 25.66 -0.70
N VAL A 342 -8.65 25.39 -0.01
CA VAL A 342 -8.69 24.78 1.31
C VAL A 342 -9.18 23.36 1.19
N GLY A 343 -8.39 22.43 1.69
CA GLY A 343 -8.70 21.01 1.68
C GLY A 343 -8.71 20.37 3.06
N GLY A 344 -8.97 19.10 3.05
CA GLY A 344 -8.98 18.29 4.26
C GLY A 344 -9.20 16.83 3.97
N GLY A 345 -9.50 16.08 5.01
CA GLY A 345 -9.63 14.62 4.96
C GLY A 345 -8.93 13.99 6.14
N THR A 346 -7.78 13.33 5.92
CA THR A 346 -7.04 12.71 7.02
C THR A 346 -5.53 12.77 6.81
N LEU A 347 -4.78 12.95 7.91
CA LEU A 347 -3.32 12.78 7.93
C LEU A 347 -2.90 11.31 7.99
N HIS A 348 -3.85 10.42 8.15
CA HIS A 348 -3.65 9.00 8.34
C HIS A 348 -4.06 8.20 7.10
N PHE A 349 -4.40 6.94 7.29
CA PHE A 349 -4.74 6.01 6.24
C PHE A 349 -6.10 6.33 5.60
N PHE A 350 -6.31 5.84 4.40
CA PHE A 350 -7.57 5.96 3.67
C PHE A 350 -8.80 5.56 4.50
N THR A 351 -8.65 4.60 5.41
CA THR A 351 -9.72 4.14 6.32
C THR A 351 -10.45 5.29 7.01
N GLN A 352 -9.70 6.27 7.56
CA GLN A 352 -10.28 7.38 8.30
C GLN A 352 -11.09 8.29 7.38
N LEU A 353 -10.58 8.56 6.17
CA LEU A 353 -11.32 9.32 5.17
C LEU A 353 -12.56 8.57 4.67
N ASN A 354 -12.44 7.26 4.44
CA ASN A 354 -13.55 6.44 3.97
C ASN A 354 -14.68 6.30 5.01
N ARG A 355 -14.38 6.51 6.30
CA ARG A 355 -15.34 6.49 7.43
C ARG A 355 -15.81 7.88 7.86
N ALA A 356 -15.24 8.93 7.32
CA ALA A 356 -15.62 10.30 7.69
C ALA A 356 -17.07 10.58 7.27
N GLU A 357 -17.83 11.25 8.13
CA GLU A 357 -19.24 11.56 7.89
C GLU A 357 -19.40 12.95 7.24
N ASP A 358 -18.87 13.99 7.88
CA ASP A 358 -18.94 15.37 7.41
C ASP A 358 -17.57 16.05 7.50
N LEU A 359 -17.05 16.44 6.35
CA LEU A 359 -15.75 17.12 6.22
C LEU A 359 -15.90 18.63 5.97
N GLY A 360 -17.12 19.14 5.79
CA GLY A 360 -17.37 20.49 5.29
C GLY A 360 -17.20 20.61 3.77
N GLU A 361 -17.34 21.84 3.26
CA GLU A 361 -17.15 22.14 1.83
C GLU A 361 -15.66 22.31 1.51
N LEU A 362 -15.09 21.30 0.87
CA LEU A 362 -13.66 21.22 0.55
C LEU A 362 -13.39 21.52 -0.92
N ASP A 363 -12.31 22.27 -1.19
CA ASP A 363 -11.80 22.45 -2.56
C ASP A 363 -11.03 21.20 -3.04
N PHE A 364 -10.52 20.38 -2.13
CA PHE A 364 -9.88 19.11 -2.43
C PHE A 364 -9.85 18.15 -1.22
N LEU A 365 -9.79 16.86 -1.50
CA LEU A 365 -9.58 15.81 -0.50
C LEU A 365 -8.10 15.50 -0.35
N SER A 366 -7.65 15.21 0.89
CA SER A 366 -6.28 14.79 1.18
C SER A 366 -6.26 13.58 2.11
N PHE A 367 -5.38 12.63 1.81
CA PHE A 367 -5.07 11.49 2.67
C PHE A 367 -3.67 10.96 2.39
N THR A 368 -3.15 10.13 3.28
CA THR A 368 -1.86 9.46 3.10
C THR A 368 -2.04 7.95 2.97
N THR A 369 -1.04 7.27 2.47
CA THR A 369 -0.97 5.81 2.49
C THR A 369 0.35 5.35 3.10
N SER A 370 0.33 4.15 3.67
CA SER A 370 1.51 3.44 4.11
C SER A 370 1.45 2.01 3.59
N ALA A 371 2.57 1.49 3.15
CA ALA A 371 2.66 0.10 2.73
C ALA A 371 2.89 -0.89 3.89
N LEU A 372 3.06 -0.40 5.13
CA LEU A 372 3.42 -1.19 6.32
C LEU A 372 2.29 -1.33 7.34
N VAL A 373 1.02 -1.32 6.94
CA VAL A 373 -0.07 -1.34 7.94
C VAL A 373 -0.24 -2.74 8.55
N HIS A 374 -0.36 -3.78 7.76
CA HIS A 374 -0.63 -5.13 8.26
C HIS A 374 0.52 -6.11 8.05
N GLY A 375 1.29 -5.93 6.99
CA GLY A 375 2.44 -6.77 6.64
C GLY A 375 3.71 -5.94 6.47
N ALA A 376 4.85 -6.60 6.60
CA ALA A 376 6.16 -5.99 6.37
C ALA A 376 7.03 -6.83 5.42
N ASP A 377 6.47 -7.83 4.77
CA ASP A 377 7.18 -8.60 3.74
C ASP A 377 7.13 -7.87 2.38
N ASP A 378 8.06 -8.23 1.50
CA ASP A 378 8.24 -7.55 0.23
C ASP A 378 7.03 -7.70 -0.70
N ASP A 379 6.42 -8.89 -0.70
CA ASP A 379 5.28 -9.20 -1.55
C ASP A 379 4.05 -8.37 -1.13
N ALA A 380 3.76 -8.30 0.18
CA ALA A 380 2.64 -7.52 0.71
C ALA A 380 2.75 -6.04 0.33
N ILE A 381 3.96 -5.44 0.45
CA ILE A 381 4.18 -4.04 0.10
C ILE A 381 3.95 -3.77 -1.38
N MET A 382 4.49 -4.62 -2.26
CA MET A 382 4.36 -4.41 -3.70
C MET A 382 2.94 -4.71 -4.20
N GLN A 383 2.31 -5.75 -3.67
CA GLN A 383 0.91 -6.08 -4.01
C GLN A 383 -0.06 -5.02 -3.52
N GLY A 384 0.19 -4.42 -2.35
CA GLY A 384 -0.62 -3.35 -1.79
C GLY A 384 -0.88 -2.17 -2.73
N LEU A 385 0.05 -1.92 -3.67
CA LEU A 385 -0.12 -0.90 -4.71
C LEU A 385 -1.39 -1.10 -5.55
N ARG A 386 -1.84 -2.33 -5.73
CA ARG A 386 -3.07 -2.69 -6.47
C ARG A 386 -4.36 -2.17 -5.80
N SER A 387 -4.31 -1.76 -4.53
CA SER A 387 -5.45 -1.17 -3.82
C SER A 387 -5.70 0.30 -4.18
N LEU A 388 -4.68 1.03 -4.65
CA LEU A 388 -4.73 2.47 -4.91
C LEU A 388 -5.81 2.90 -5.91
N PRO A 389 -6.01 2.22 -7.05
CA PRO A 389 -7.08 2.57 -7.99
C PRO A 389 -8.48 2.51 -7.36
N PHE A 390 -8.70 1.53 -6.47
CA PHE A 390 -9.99 1.36 -5.77
C PHE A 390 -10.24 2.47 -4.74
N MET A 391 -9.19 3.00 -4.10
CA MET A 391 -9.31 4.16 -3.23
C MET A 391 -9.81 5.37 -4.03
N LEU A 392 -9.19 5.66 -5.18
CA LEU A 392 -9.58 6.77 -6.03
C LEU A 392 -10.99 6.58 -6.62
N GLU A 393 -11.36 5.36 -7.05
CA GLU A 393 -12.70 5.02 -7.51
C GLU A 393 -13.75 5.25 -6.41
N THR A 394 -13.43 4.84 -5.18
CA THR A 394 -14.31 5.03 -4.02
C THR A 394 -14.51 6.51 -3.70
N LEU A 395 -13.45 7.31 -3.70
CA LEU A 395 -13.53 8.75 -3.45
C LEU A 395 -14.30 9.48 -4.55
N SER A 396 -14.04 9.15 -5.82
CA SER A 396 -14.74 9.74 -6.95
C SER A 396 -16.25 9.50 -6.90
N ALA A 397 -16.67 8.33 -6.39
CA ALA A 397 -18.08 8.02 -6.21
C ALA A 397 -18.72 8.68 -4.99
N ARG A 398 -17.94 8.84 -3.89
CA ARG A 398 -18.42 9.42 -2.64
C ARG A 398 -18.42 10.95 -2.66
N TYR A 399 -17.44 11.55 -3.32
CA TYR A 399 -17.25 13.00 -3.43
C TYR A 399 -17.11 13.42 -4.91
N PRO A 400 -18.22 13.36 -5.69
CA PRO A 400 -18.17 13.65 -7.12
C PRO A 400 -17.65 15.04 -7.41
N GLY A 401 -16.67 15.16 -8.30
CA GLY A 401 -16.11 16.44 -8.71
C GLY A 401 -15.07 17.06 -7.76
N VAL A 402 -14.91 16.53 -6.55
CA VAL A 402 -13.89 17.02 -5.61
C VAL A 402 -12.53 16.42 -5.97
N PRO A 403 -11.52 17.24 -6.27
CA PRO A 403 -10.19 16.75 -6.60
C PRO A 403 -9.51 16.05 -5.43
N VAL A 404 -8.61 15.11 -5.75
CA VAL A 404 -7.84 14.35 -4.76
C VAL A 404 -6.36 14.74 -4.82
N ARG A 405 -5.76 14.95 -3.66
CA ARG A 405 -4.32 15.15 -3.45
C ARG A 405 -3.83 14.12 -2.44
N ILE A 406 -2.89 13.26 -2.83
CA ILE A 406 -2.39 12.17 -1.97
C ILE A 406 -1.04 12.52 -1.38
N GLY A 407 -0.87 12.24 -0.11
CA GLY A 407 0.42 12.29 0.58
C GLY A 407 0.59 13.37 1.64
N PRO A 408 1.79 13.41 2.23
CA PRO A 408 2.98 12.60 1.92
C PRO A 408 2.82 11.12 2.22
N SER A 409 3.04 10.29 1.20
CA SER A 409 2.97 8.82 1.28
C SER A 409 4.35 8.20 1.10
N ALA A 410 4.62 7.12 1.83
CA ALA A 410 5.89 6.40 1.78
C ALA A 410 5.69 4.92 2.12
N ILE A 411 6.73 4.11 1.97
CA ILE A 411 6.72 2.72 2.46
C ILE A 411 6.47 2.69 3.97
N PRO A 412 7.25 3.41 4.81
CA PRO A 412 6.99 3.49 6.25
C PRO A 412 5.70 4.23 6.58
N ALA A 413 5.13 3.90 7.73
CA ALA A 413 3.98 4.60 8.28
C ALA A 413 4.40 5.94 8.90
N ARG A 414 3.82 7.04 8.42
CA ARG A 414 4.06 8.37 8.98
C ARG A 414 3.51 8.50 10.39
N ALA A 415 2.26 8.11 10.58
CA ALA A 415 1.57 8.09 11.86
C ALA A 415 0.57 6.93 11.90
N SER A 416 0.32 6.39 13.08
CA SER A 416 -0.71 5.38 13.32
C SER A 416 -1.91 6.02 14.01
N PRO A 417 -3.14 5.87 13.48
CA PRO A 417 -4.34 6.39 14.14
C PRO A 417 -4.87 5.47 15.26
N ILE A 418 -4.31 4.29 15.44
CA ILE A 418 -4.91 3.21 16.24
C ILE A 418 -4.01 2.64 17.35
N GLY A 419 -2.85 3.22 17.57
CA GLY A 419 -1.95 2.73 18.62
C GLY A 419 -0.53 3.25 18.48
N GLY A 420 0.34 2.75 19.34
CA GLY A 420 1.76 3.01 19.29
C GLY A 420 2.38 2.52 17.97
N GLN A 421 3.52 3.08 17.64
CA GLN A 421 4.33 2.61 16.53
C GLN A 421 5.57 1.92 17.10
N PRO A 422 5.97 0.76 16.55
CA PRO A 422 7.16 0.09 17.03
C PRO A 422 8.39 0.96 16.77
N GLU A 423 9.25 1.07 17.77
CA GLU A 423 10.55 1.68 17.56
C GLU A 423 11.36 0.89 16.52
N SER A 424 11.95 1.60 15.60
CA SER A 424 12.78 1.03 14.54
C SER A 424 13.96 1.95 14.27
N ASP A 425 15.15 1.36 14.25
CA ASP A 425 16.38 2.01 13.81
C ASP A 425 16.51 2.06 12.28
N GLY A 426 15.55 1.49 11.56
CA GLY A 426 15.54 1.41 10.10
C GLY A 426 16.36 0.23 9.55
N THR A 427 16.77 -0.70 10.40
CA THR A 427 17.47 -1.93 9.96
C THR A 427 16.53 -3.14 9.85
N ARG A 428 15.38 -3.10 10.52
CA ARG A 428 14.38 -4.18 10.56
C ARG A 428 13.12 -3.81 9.77
N ARG A 429 12.46 -4.83 9.24
CA ARG A 429 11.16 -4.74 8.54
C ARG A 429 10.04 -5.02 9.52
N LEU A 430 9.35 -3.98 9.96
CA LEU A 430 8.30 -4.07 10.97
C LEU A 430 7.03 -3.38 10.47
N ALA A 431 5.89 -4.03 10.67
CA ALA A 431 4.59 -3.39 10.40
C ALA A 431 4.43 -2.14 11.28
N LEU A 432 3.77 -1.12 10.76
CA LEU A 432 3.54 0.19 11.38
C LEU A 432 4.82 1.00 11.72
N ALA A 433 6.01 0.54 11.37
CA ALA A 433 7.24 1.26 11.67
C ALA A 433 7.35 2.57 10.87
N GLN A 434 7.95 3.58 11.52
CA GLN A 434 8.26 4.88 10.89
C GLN A 434 9.53 4.83 10.02
N ARG A 435 10.34 3.78 10.17
CA ARG A 435 11.59 3.58 9.43
C ARG A 435 11.61 2.20 8.79
N ASP A 436 11.96 2.13 7.53
CA ASP A 436 12.12 0.87 6.80
C ASP A 436 13.34 0.95 5.89
N PRO A 437 14.23 -0.05 5.92
CA PRO A 437 15.49 -0.03 5.14
C PRO A 437 15.26 0.03 3.63
N ARG A 438 14.11 -0.46 3.15
CA ARG A 438 13.78 -0.53 1.71
C ARG A 438 13.52 0.85 1.09
N THR A 439 13.19 1.86 1.88
CA THR A 439 13.08 3.25 1.41
C THR A 439 14.37 3.74 0.74
N ARG A 440 15.52 3.25 1.22
CA ARG A 440 16.85 3.66 0.77
C ARG A 440 17.44 2.74 -0.30
N ALA A 441 16.72 1.68 -0.66
CA ALA A 441 17.19 0.63 -1.56
C ALA A 441 16.54 0.76 -2.96
N LEU A 442 17.00 -0.09 -3.88
CA LEU A 442 16.39 -0.28 -5.20
C LEU A 442 14.87 -0.56 -5.10
N PHE A 443 14.47 -1.31 -4.08
CA PHE A 443 13.07 -1.58 -3.77
C PHE A 443 12.22 -0.30 -3.70
N GLY A 444 12.74 0.76 -3.04
CA GLY A 444 12.05 2.05 -2.94
C GLY A 444 11.86 2.74 -4.30
N ALA A 445 12.81 2.59 -5.22
CA ALA A 445 12.69 3.09 -6.59
C ALA A 445 11.62 2.33 -7.38
N ALA A 446 11.63 0.99 -7.33
CA ALA A 446 10.61 0.16 -7.96
C ALA A 446 9.21 0.46 -7.39
N TRP A 447 9.10 0.58 -6.06
CA TRP A 447 7.86 0.96 -5.39
C TRP A 447 7.35 2.33 -5.85
N ALA A 448 8.23 3.32 -6.00
CA ALA A 448 7.83 4.65 -6.47
C ALA A 448 7.26 4.63 -7.90
N VAL A 449 7.89 3.87 -8.82
CA VAL A 449 7.33 3.66 -10.17
C VAL A 449 5.98 2.97 -10.09
N GLY A 450 5.89 1.90 -9.29
CA GLY A 450 4.64 1.17 -9.06
C GLY A 450 3.54 2.03 -8.49
N TYR A 451 3.86 2.88 -7.52
CA TYR A 451 2.91 3.80 -6.89
C TYR A 451 2.33 4.78 -7.93
N LEU A 452 3.19 5.41 -8.72
CA LEU A 452 2.77 6.34 -9.78
C LEU A 452 1.96 5.63 -10.88
N ALA A 453 2.30 4.38 -11.21
CA ALA A 453 1.57 3.61 -12.21
C ALA A 453 0.13 3.27 -11.77
N HIS A 454 -0.06 2.92 -10.50
CA HIS A 454 -1.39 2.57 -9.97
C HIS A 454 -2.27 3.79 -9.68
N LEU A 455 -1.74 5.01 -9.72
CA LEU A 455 -2.49 6.23 -9.48
C LEU A 455 -3.01 6.92 -10.75
N GLN A 456 -2.94 6.28 -11.92
CA GLN A 456 -3.41 6.86 -13.17
C GLN A 456 -4.95 6.89 -13.23
N SER A 457 -5.56 7.86 -12.51
CA SER A 457 -7.02 8.02 -12.42
C SER A 457 -7.45 9.47 -12.70
N ALA A 458 -8.69 9.64 -13.15
CA ALA A 458 -9.31 10.96 -13.27
C ALA A 458 -9.55 11.55 -11.87
N GLY A 459 -9.38 12.87 -11.72
CA GLY A 459 -9.61 13.58 -10.45
C GLY A 459 -8.40 13.64 -9.52
N LEU A 460 -7.32 12.89 -9.79
CA LEU A 460 -6.07 13.04 -9.05
C LEU A 460 -5.33 14.30 -9.54
N GLN A 461 -5.14 15.26 -8.65
CA GLN A 461 -4.41 16.51 -8.96
C GLN A 461 -2.92 16.41 -8.65
N SER A 462 -2.57 15.70 -7.59
CA SER A 462 -1.18 15.62 -7.16
C SER A 462 -0.90 14.48 -6.21
N VAL A 463 0.38 14.14 -6.19
CA VAL A 463 0.96 13.13 -5.28
C VAL A 463 2.18 13.73 -4.61
N THR A 464 2.25 13.61 -3.29
CA THR A 464 3.46 13.89 -2.51
C THR A 464 4.06 12.55 -2.09
N LEU A 465 5.26 12.24 -2.56
CA LEU A 465 5.94 10.99 -2.22
C LEU A 465 7.17 11.26 -1.38
N MET A 466 7.30 10.50 -0.29
CA MET A 466 8.45 10.55 0.60
C MET A 466 8.67 11.94 1.21
N GLN A 467 9.80 12.14 1.84
CA GLN A 467 10.21 13.41 2.47
C GLN A 467 11.57 13.85 1.93
N LEU A 468 11.91 15.11 2.11
CA LEU A 468 13.23 15.61 1.71
C LEU A 468 14.32 14.91 2.52
N GLN A 469 14.21 14.93 3.84
CA GLN A 469 15.13 14.30 4.78
C GLN A 469 14.36 13.50 5.84
N GLY A 470 15.04 12.88 6.82
CA GLY A 470 14.43 12.13 7.90
C GLY A 470 14.13 10.67 7.57
N HIS A 471 13.11 10.11 8.23
CA HIS A 471 12.83 8.67 8.21
C HIS A 471 12.42 8.14 6.83
N CYS A 472 11.67 8.93 6.09
CA CYS A 472 11.23 8.65 4.73
C CYS A 472 12.00 9.51 3.72
N GLY A 473 13.21 9.96 4.08
CA GLY A 473 13.98 10.93 3.34
C GLY A 473 14.55 10.42 2.03
N LEU A 474 14.46 11.24 1.01
CA LEU A 474 15.08 11.07 -0.30
C LEU A 474 16.58 11.40 -0.27
N LEU A 475 17.00 12.21 0.69
CA LEU A 475 18.39 12.61 0.92
C LEU A 475 18.86 12.09 2.28
N GLN A 476 20.12 11.65 2.35
CA GLN A 476 20.71 11.01 3.52
C GLN A 476 22.04 11.63 3.91
N GLY A 477 22.29 11.69 5.20
CA GLY A 477 23.52 12.22 5.77
C GLY A 477 23.75 13.69 5.47
N ASP A 478 24.85 14.23 6.01
CA ASP A 478 25.20 15.66 5.87
C ASP A 478 25.56 16.05 4.44
N GLU A 479 26.01 15.08 3.64
CA GLU A 479 26.35 15.28 2.23
C GLU A 479 25.13 15.27 1.30
N ALA A 480 23.92 15.08 1.85
CA ALA A 480 22.67 15.01 1.11
C ALA A 480 22.73 13.97 -0.05
N LEU A 481 23.15 12.75 0.26
CA LEU A 481 23.25 11.68 -0.73
C LEU A 481 21.87 11.19 -1.17
N PRO A 482 21.56 11.20 -2.48
CA PRO A 482 20.26 10.80 -2.97
C PRO A 482 20.08 9.27 -2.93
N VAL A 483 18.91 8.81 -2.48
CA VAL A 483 18.49 7.40 -2.58
C VAL A 483 18.00 7.06 -3.99
N PRO A 484 17.91 5.77 -4.38
CA PRO A 484 17.45 5.37 -5.72
C PRO A 484 16.13 5.98 -6.17
N ALA A 485 15.15 6.10 -5.26
CA ALA A 485 13.85 6.71 -5.55
C ALA A 485 13.95 8.20 -5.94
N TRP A 486 14.97 8.92 -5.49
CA TRP A 486 15.24 10.30 -5.91
C TRP A 486 15.33 10.43 -7.44
N PHE A 487 16.09 9.54 -8.07
CA PHE A 487 16.32 9.58 -9.52
C PHE A 487 15.07 9.21 -10.32
N VAL A 488 14.18 8.39 -9.75
CA VAL A 488 12.86 8.14 -10.30
C VAL A 488 12.03 9.42 -10.25
N LEU A 489 11.89 10.04 -9.08
CA LEU A 489 11.08 11.24 -8.92
C LEU A 489 11.62 12.41 -9.76
N GLN A 490 12.95 12.55 -9.84
CA GLN A 490 13.59 13.56 -10.69
C GLN A 490 13.20 13.42 -12.16
N ALA A 491 13.20 12.20 -12.67
CA ALA A 491 12.88 11.96 -14.07
C ALA A 491 11.39 12.18 -14.42
N PHE A 492 10.51 12.12 -13.44
CA PHE A 492 9.08 12.39 -13.63
C PHE A 492 8.72 13.87 -13.46
N GLN A 493 9.66 14.72 -12.99
CA GLN A 493 9.37 16.15 -12.91
C GLN A 493 9.19 16.76 -14.30
N GLY A 494 8.23 17.65 -14.42
CA GLY A 494 7.87 18.25 -15.71
C GLY A 494 7.18 17.30 -16.69
N ALA A 495 6.70 16.15 -16.24
CA ALA A 495 5.84 15.28 -17.03
C ALA A 495 4.57 16.04 -17.44
N GLN A 496 4.23 15.98 -18.73
CA GLN A 496 3.04 16.61 -19.30
C GLN A 496 1.89 15.62 -19.44
N GLN A 497 2.24 14.38 -19.76
CA GLN A 497 1.30 13.26 -19.92
C GLN A 497 1.89 12.01 -19.31
N MET A 498 1.04 11.21 -18.69
CA MET A 498 1.36 9.88 -18.18
C MET A 498 0.23 8.91 -18.52
N GLY A 499 0.58 7.64 -18.71
CA GLY A 499 -0.38 6.57 -18.94
C GLY A 499 0.22 5.22 -18.58
N VAL A 500 -0.61 4.25 -18.24
CA VAL A 500 -0.18 2.91 -17.85
C VAL A 500 0.28 2.12 -19.07
N LEU A 501 1.40 1.42 -18.97
CA LEU A 501 1.82 0.38 -19.91
C LEU A 501 1.02 -0.89 -19.68
N SER A 502 0.43 -1.43 -20.76
CA SER A 502 -0.29 -2.70 -20.75
C SER A 502 0.59 -3.83 -21.32
N GLY A 503 0.16 -5.09 -21.10
CA GLY A 503 0.85 -6.26 -21.68
C GLY A 503 2.16 -6.64 -20.98
N LEU A 504 2.41 -6.09 -19.80
CA LEU A 504 3.57 -6.44 -18.99
C LEU A 504 3.36 -7.77 -18.24
N PRO A 505 4.43 -8.53 -17.95
CA PRO A 505 4.36 -9.74 -17.13
C PRO A 505 3.83 -9.46 -15.72
N ASP A 506 3.23 -10.49 -15.11
CA ASP A 506 2.81 -10.45 -13.71
C ASP A 506 3.99 -10.08 -12.80
N GLY A 507 3.73 -9.25 -11.79
CA GLY A 507 4.77 -8.75 -10.89
C GLY A 507 5.61 -7.62 -11.47
N THR A 508 5.22 -7.07 -12.62
CA THR A 508 5.78 -5.83 -13.19
C THR A 508 4.70 -4.77 -13.37
N CYS A 509 5.12 -3.53 -13.45
CA CYS A 509 4.25 -2.41 -13.83
C CYS A 509 5.03 -1.38 -14.64
N GLY A 510 4.34 -0.52 -15.36
CA GLY A 510 5.03 0.52 -16.11
C GLY A 510 4.16 1.68 -16.53
N LEU A 511 4.83 2.73 -16.99
CA LEU A 511 4.26 4.00 -17.40
C LEU A 511 4.86 4.49 -18.72
N HIS A 512 4.01 5.04 -19.56
CA HIS A 512 4.44 6.00 -20.58
C HIS A 512 4.49 7.37 -19.95
N VAL A 513 5.57 8.09 -20.19
CA VAL A 513 5.74 9.46 -19.70
C VAL A 513 6.17 10.34 -20.87
N ARG A 514 5.48 11.46 -21.08
CA ARG A 514 5.86 12.48 -22.04
C ARG A 514 6.34 13.72 -21.28
N THR A 515 7.57 14.13 -21.54
CA THR A 515 8.17 15.35 -21.03
C THR A 515 8.54 16.28 -22.19
N HIS A 516 9.05 17.46 -21.91
CA HIS A 516 9.65 18.34 -22.93
C HIS A 516 10.85 17.70 -23.64
N ALA A 517 11.55 16.77 -22.99
CA ALA A 517 12.72 16.07 -23.54
C ALA A 517 12.36 14.87 -24.43
N GLY A 518 11.08 14.54 -24.58
CA GLY A 518 10.62 13.41 -25.39
C GLY A 518 9.74 12.43 -24.63
N ARG A 519 9.52 11.27 -25.25
CA ARG A 519 8.74 10.16 -24.67
C ARG A 519 9.69 9.17 -24.00
N GLN A 520 9.22 8.58 -22.92
CA GLN A 520 9.91 7.53 -22.18
C GLN A 520 8.91 6.48 -21.73
N CYS A 521 9.34 5.24 -21.74
CA CYS A 521 8.64 4.13 -21.09
C CYS A 521 9.43 3.72 -19.85
N TRP A 522 8.71 3.52 -18.75
CA TRP A 522 9.27 3.12 -17.48
C TRP A 522 8.66 1.78 -17.08
N VAL A 523 9.48 0.80 -16.74
CA VAL A 523 9.03 -0.49 -16.22
C VAL A 523 9.76 -0.80 -14.94
N ALA A 524 9.02 -1.17 -13.91
CA ALA A 524 9.57 -1.66 -12.65
C ALA A 524 9.20 -3.13 -12.45
N ASN A 525 10.16 -3.93 -12.05
CA ASN A 525 9.93 -5.26 -11.50
C ASN A 525 9.57 -5.11 -10.03
N LEU A 526 8.35 -5.48 -9.67
CA LEU A 526 7.84 -5.42 -8.29
C LEU A 526 8.01 -6.74 -7.54
N SER A 527 8.74 -7.69 -8.11
CA SER A 527 8.88 -9.04 -7.56
C SER A 527 10.32 -9.37 -7.18
N SER A 528 10.47 -10.37 -6.34
CA SER A 528 11.78 -10.93 -5.93
C SER A 528 12.40 -11.87 -6.96
N ARG A 529 11.82 -11.98 -8.17
CA ARG A 529 12.31 -12.83 -9.27
C ARG A 529 12.59 -11.98 -10.50
N ALA A 530 13.52 -12.41 -11.34
CA ALA A 530 13.72 -11.79 -12.63
C ALA A 530 12.46 -11.98 -13.51
N GLN A 531 12.13 -10.96 -14.31
CA GLN A 531 10.96 -10.96 -15.20
C GLN A 531 11.42 -10.74 -16.64
N ALA A 532 11.00 -11.62 -17.54
CA ALA A 532 11.30 -11.51 -18.96
C ALA A 532 10.30 -10.54 -19.63
N LEU A 533 10.80 -9.42 -20.11
CA LEU A 533 10.01 -8.43 -20.86
C LEU A 533 10.09 -8.74 -22.36
N ASP A 534 8.98 -8.79 -23.05
CA ASP A 534 8.95 -8.83 -24.53
C ASP A 534 9.24 -7.42 -25.06
N ILE A 535 10.40 -7.26 -25.67
CA ILE A 535 10.88 -5.95 -26.13
C ILE A 535 10.07 -5.46 -27.33
N ALA A 536 9.79 -6.33 -28.28
CA ALA A 536 9.09 -5.97 -29.51
C ALA A 536 7.63 -5.56 -29.22
N GLN A 537 7.00 -6.24 -28.28
CA GLN A 537 5.61 -5.96 -27.89
C GLN A 537 5.52 -4.73 -26.96
N THR A 538 6.53 -4.49 -26.12
CA THR A 538 6.47 -3.47 -25.07
C THR A 538 7.01 -2.12 -25.52
N PHE A 539 8.03 -2.08 -26.41
CA PHE A 539 8.76 -0.86 -26.74
C PHE A 539 8.92 -0.68 -28.25
N ASP A 540 7.95 -0.05 -28.89
CA ASP A 540 8.06 0.34 -30.30
C ASP A 540 8.96 1.59 -30.45
N GLY A 541 9.93 1.55 -31.39
CA GLY A 541 10.82 2.67 -31.68
C GLY A 541 11.86 3.00 -30.61
N CYS A 542 12.39 2.00 -29.91
CA CYS A 542 13.39 2.18 -28.87
C CYS A 542 14.68 2.86 -29.38
N LEU A 543 15.01 4.04 -28.85
CA LEU A 543 16.23 4.81 -29.14
C LEU A 543 17.38 4.51 -28.16
N GLY A 544 17.08 3.96 -27.00
CA GLY A 544 18.07 3.60 -25.97
C GLY A 544 17.41 3.27 -24.65
N ALA A 545 18.08 2.48 -23.84
CA ALA A 545 17.59 2.05 -22.56
C ALA A 545 18.62 2.16 -21.47
N ASP A 546 18.17 2.50 -20.27
CA ASP A 546 18.97 2.53 -19.07
C ASP A 546 18.27 1.70 -17.98
N VAL A 547 19.04 0.96 -17.21
CA VAL A 547 18.53 0.17 -16.09
C VAL A 547 19.14 0.64 -14.79
N MET A 548 18.32 0.69 -13.76
CA MET A 548 18.72 0.82 -12.37
C MET A 548 18.54 -0.55 -11.72
N ASP A 549 19.63 -1.19 -11.36
CA ASP A 549 19.68 -2.52 -10.77
C ASP A 549 20.73 -2.59 -9.65
N GLU A 550 20.89 -3.74 -9.02
CA GLU A 550 21.85 -3.92 -7.93
C GLU A 550 23.28 -3.56 -8.36
N ALA A 551 23.69 -3.92 -9.58
CA ALA A 551 25.01 -3.63 -10.09
C ALA A 551 25.23 -2.11 -10.29
N SER A 552 24.23 -1.40 -10.84
CA SER A 552 24.33 0.04 -11.08
C SER A 552 24.39 0.84 -9.78
N ILE A 553 23.67 0.40 -8.72
CA ILE A 553 23.65 1.09 -7.42
C ILE A 553 24.98 0.91 -6.67
N ARG A 554 25.55 -0.28 -6.67
CA ARG A 554 26.82 -0.56 -5.95
C ARG A 554 27.96 0.37 -6.35
N TYR A 555 27.98 0.86 -7.58
CA TYR A 555 29.06 1.66 -8.15
C TYR A 555 28.73 3.14 -8.37
N SER A 556 27.52 3.58 -8.02
CA SER A 556 27.07 4.94 -8.39
C SER A 556 27.67 6.05 -7.51
N GLY A 557 27.92 5.78 -6.23
CA GLY A 557 28.30 6.84 -5.28
C GLY A 557 27.24 7.97 -5.30
N SER A 558 27.67 9.18 -5.57
CA SER A 558 26.79 10.36 -5.73
C SER A 558 26.22 10.53 -7.16
N LYS A 559 26.63 9.70 -8.11
CA LYS A 559 26.17 9.76 -9.51
C LYS A 559 24.83 9.07 -9.67
N PRO A 560 24.02 9.46 -10.70
CA PRO A 560 22.80 8.74 -11.04
C PRO A 560 23.08 7.25 -11.28
N PRO A 561 22.35 6.33 -10.62
CA PRO A 561 22.62 4.90 -10.66
C PRO A 561 22.03 4.25 -11.93
N TRP A 562 22.26 4.83 -13.08
CA TRP A 562 21.80 4.33 -14.36
C TRP A 562 22.92 3.66 -15.14
N ARG A 563 22.69 2.46 -15.61
CA ARG A 563 23.56 1.72 -16.52
C ARG A 563 22.88 1.59 -17.86
N THR A 564 23.50 2.12 -18.92
CA THR A 564 22.98 1.94 -20.28
C THR A 564 23.02 0.48 -20.66
N VAL A 565 21.92 -0.01 -21.20
CA VAL A 565 21.77 -1.38 -21.69
C VAL A 565 21.45 -1.33 -23.17
N ASN A 566 22.09 -2.21 -23.93
CA ASN A 566 21.77 -2.39 -25.33
C ASN A 566 20.60 -3.37 -25.41
N ILE A 567 19.41 -2.85 -25.67
CA ILE A 567 18.27 -3.65 -26.06
C ILE A 567 18.43 -3.85 -27.57
N ALA A 568 19.15 -4.92 -27.93
CA ALA A 568 19.46 -5.21 -29.34
C ALA A 568 18.16 -5.30 -30.15
N GLU A 569 18.14 -4.69 -31.36
CA GLU A 569 17.00 -4.72 -32.28
C GLU A 569 16.48 -6.14 -32.58
N ASN A 570 17.30 -7.16 -32.32
CA ASN A 570 16.97 -8.57 -32.52
C ASN A 570 16.70 -9.36 -31.23
N ALA A 571 16.82 -8.76 -30.04
CA ALA A 571 16.50 -9.43 -28.80
C ALA A 571 14.97 -9.49 -28.63
N LYS A 572 14.41 -10.68 -28.54
CA LYS A 572 12.97 -10.86 -28.28
C LYS A 572 12.61 -10.51 -26.83
N THR A 573 13.52 -10.74 -25.88
CA THR A 573 13.25 -10.56 -24.46
C THR A 573 14.42 -9.86 -23.75
N PHE A 574 14.08 -9.14 -22.67
CA PHE A 574 15.03 -8.54 -21.73
C PHE A 574 14.69 -9.00 -20.31
N ASP A 575 15.65 -9.62 -19.62
CA ASP A 575 15.48 -10.06 -18.24
C ASP A 575 15.68 -8.89 -17.27
N LEU A 576 14.58 -8.40 -16.70
CA LEU A 576 14.60 -7.36 -15.69
C LEU A 576 14.80 -7.97 -14.30
N ALA A 577 15.94 -7.69 -13.69
CA ALA A 577 16.33 -8.22 -12.37
C ALA A 577 15.30 -7.88 -11.26
N PRO A 578 15.29 -8.57 -10.11
CA PRO A 578 14.41 -8.26 -8.99
C PRO A 578 14.49 -6.79 -8.59
N TYR A 579 13.32 -6.15 -8.45
CA TYR A 579 13.16 -4.73 -8.08
C TYR A 579 13.88 -3.72 -8.98
N ALA A 580 14.40 -4.15 -10.12
CA ALA A 580 15.04 -3.24 -11.06
C ALA A 580 14.04 -2.32 -11.75
N VAL A 581 14.52 -1.16 -12.16
CA VAL A 581 13.76 -0.14 -12.91
C VAL A 581 14.43 0.04 -14.27
N LEU A 582 13.65 -0.16 -15.33
CA LEU A 582 14.08 0.06 -16.71
C LEU A 582 13.45 1.36 -17.22
N ARG A 583 14.26 2.21 -17.85
CA ARG A 583 13.84 3.40 -18.57
C ARG A 583 14.19 3.27 -20.04
N VAL A 584 13.22 3.33 -20.92
CA VAL A 584 13.40 3.27 -22.37
C VAL A 584 13.01 4.62 -22.97
N ARG A 585 13.89 5.16 -23.81
CA ARG A 585 13.65 6.37 -24.58
C ARG A 585 13.11 5.98 -25.95
N THR A 586 11.96 6.55 -26.34
CA THR A 586 11.29 6.27 -27.62
C THR A 586 11.05 7.54 -28.42
#